data_b910951c4aabec43559b32f4eaeba529
#
_entry.id   b910951c4aabec43559b32f4eaeba529
#
_cell.length_a   1.000
_cell.length_b   1.000
_cell.length_c   1.000
_cell.angle_alpha   90.00
_cell.angle_beta   90.00
_cell.angle_gamma   90.00
#
_symmetry.space_group_name_H-M   'P 1'
#
loop_
_entity.id
_entity.type
_entity.pdbx_description
1 polymer ?
#
loop_
_entity_poly.entity_id
_entity_poly.type
_entity_poly.pdbx_seq_one_letter_code
_entity_poly.pdbx_strand_id
1 'polypeptide(L)'
;MRIAADDLSVARFCAQGQTEPLLVQRFVKGQPAAFGAVSLGGAFLAGLTAIRLYTDPPQTGPGTVVQLVDRPDVTAYAAKMIEVLGLSGFSSFDFLLEEETGTPYLLECNPRISVSSYIGTHFGADLSRELYKALAGSRDTGHPVPHEPLREQTVALFPQEWLRSPQSPALRSCVIDAPWDDPELFAATVKGAGIWPA
;
A
#
# COMPACT_ATOMS: atom_id res chain seq x y z
N MET A 1 1.11 -9.80 -17.23
CA MET A 1 2.05 -10.69 -16.51
C MET A 1 1.71 -12.15 -16.81
N ARG A 2 2.71 -13.02 -17.03
CA ARG A 2 2.55 -14.48 -17.19
C ARG A 2 3.55 -15.19 -16.29
N ILE A 3 3.16 -16.30 -15.70
CA ILE A 3 4.03 -17.14 -14.89
C ILE A 3 4.48 -18.31 -15.78
N ALA A 4 5.81 -18.48 -15.92
CA ALA A 4 6.42 -19.61 -16.59
C ALA A 4 6.87 -20.63 -15.54
N ALA A 5 6.55 -21.90 -15.76
CA ALA A 5 6.88 -22.97 -14.82
C ALA A 5 8.33 -23.49 -14.98
N ASP A 6 8.93 -23.26 -16.14
CA ASP A 6 10.25 -23.74 -16.51
C ASP A 6 10.88 -22.90 -17.64
N ASP A 7 12.16 -23.12 -17.90
CA ASP A 7 12.93 -22.41 -18.93
C ASP A 7 12.36 -22.63 -20.34
N LEU A 8 11.77 -23.80 -20.61
CA LEU A 8 11.16 -24.10 -21.90
C LEU A 8 9.92 -23.23 -22.13
N SER A 9 9.12 -23.00 -21.10
CA SER A 9 7.96 -22.10 -21.14
C SER A 9 8.39 -20.65 -21.37
N VAL A 10 9.49 -20.21 -20.75
CA VAL A 10 10.09 -18.89 -21.01
C VAL A 10 10.54 -18.79 -22.46
N ALA A 11 11.31 -19.77 -22.96
CA ALA A 11 11.80 -19.79 -24.32
C ALA A 11 10.67 -19.75 -25.35
N ARG A 12 9.62 -20.55 -25.16
CA ARG A 12 8.42 -20.55 -26.02
C ARG A 12 7.74 -19.19 -26.04
N PHE A 13 7.64 -18.53 -24.88
CA PHE A 13 7.03 -17.21 -24.78
C PHE A 13 7.85 -16.16 -25.52
N CYS A 14 9.17 -16.17 -25.36
CA CYS A 14 10.08 -15.26 -26.07
C CYS A 14 10.04 -15.48 -27.60
N ALA A 15 9.85 -16.74 -28.05
CA ALA A 15 9.78 -17.09 -29.47
C ALA A 15 8.47 -16.65 -30.17
N GLN A 16 7.46 -16.19 -29.44
CA GLN A 16 6.16 -15.77 -30.01
C GLN A 16 6.18 -14.39 -30.71
N GLY A 17 7.35 -13.89 -31.08
CA GLY A 17 7.46 -12.68 -31.89
C GLY A 17 7.09 -11.41 -31.13
N GLN A 18 7.56 -11.28 -29.90
CA GLN A 18 7.38 -10.06 -29.10
C GLN A 18 8.05 -8.89 -29.79
N THR A 19 7.32 -7.81 -29.98
CA THR A 19 7.82 -6.55 -30.56
C THR A 19 8.42 -5.61 -29.53
N GLU A 20 8.18 -5.88 -28.23
CA GLU A 20 8.66 -5.06 -27.11
C GLU A 20 9.59 -5.84 -26.20
N PRO A 21 10.51 -5.16 -25.50
CA PRO A 21 11.37 -5.80 -24.51
C PRO A 21 10.56 -6.50 -23.41
N LEU A 22 11.00 -7.70 -23.04
CA LEU A 22 10.39 -8.48 -21.96
C LEU A 22 11.29 -8.43 -20.71
N LEU A 23 10.66 -8.18 -19.57
CA LEU A 23 11.29 -8.39 -18.28
C LEU A 23 10.96 -9.80 -17.78
N VAL A 24 12.00 -10.61 -17.58
CA VAL A 24 11.90 -11.95 -16.99
C VAL A 24 12.53 -11.89 -15.60
N GLN A 25 11.79 -12.29 -14.57
CA GLN A 25 12.28 -12.29 -13.20
C GLN A 25 11.84 -13.55 -12.45
N ARG A 26 12.56 -13.88 -11.39
CA ARG A 26 12.20 -15.01 -10.53
C ARG A 26 10.79 -14.80 -9.96
N PHE A 27 9.96 -15.84 -10.04
CA PHE A 27 8.69 -15.83 -9.34
C PHE A 27 8.94 -16.07 -7.85
N VAL A 28 8.42 -15.19 -7.02
CA VAL A 28 8.41 -15.32 -5.56
C VAL A 28 6.96 -15.50 -5.13
N LYS A 29 6.68 -16.61 -4.45
CA LYS A 29 5.37 -16.82 -3.84
C LYS A 29 5.31 -16.03 -2.55
N GLY A 30 4.29 -15.21 -2.37
CA GLY A 30 4.20 -14.36 -1.18
C GLY A 30 2.94 -13.50 -1.15
N GLN A 31 2.86 -12.71 -0.10
CA GLN A 31 1.73 -11.84 0.17
C GLN A 31 2.05 -10.39 -0.23
N PRO A 32 1.24 -9.74 -1.08
CA PRO A 32 1.45 -8.36 -1.46
C PRO A 32 1.25 -7.43 -0.26
N ALA A 33 2.15 -6.46 -0.12
CA ALA A 33 2.06 -5.40 0.87
C ALA A 33 2.38 -4.05 0.23
N ALA A 34 1.78 -2.99 0.74
CA ALA A 34 2.12 -1.62 0.41
C ALA A 34 2.72 -0.94 1.63
N PHE A 35 3.71 -0.08 1.42
CA PHE A 35 4.25 0.80 2.45
C PHE A 35 4.05 2.23 2.03
N GLY A 36 3.21 2.97 2.76
CA GLY A 36 3.06 4.41 2.58
C GLY A 36 4.05 5.15 3.46
N ALA A 37 4.71 6.17 2.92
CA ALA A 37 5.69 6.96 3.66
C ALA A 37 5.60 8.45 3.35
N VAL A 38 6.13 9.25 4.28
CA VAL A 38 6.47 10.66 4.08
C VAL A 38 7.92 10.90 4.47
N SER A 39 8.56 11.82 3.73
CA SER A 39 9.97 12.14 3.88
C SER A 39 10.25 13.59 3.53
N LEU A 40 11.41 14.10 3.92
CA LEU A 40 11.88 15.44 3.55
C LEU A 40 13.40 15.41 3.33
N GLY A 41 13.84 15.76 2.12
CA GLY A 41 15.25 15.79 1.77
C GLY A 41 15.98 14.44 1.96
N GLY A 42 15.30 13.32 1.72
CA GLY A 42 15.85 11.98 1.94
C GLY A 42 15.74 11.48 3.39
N ALA A 43 15.26 12.30 4.31
CA ALA A 43 15.01 11.86 5.69
C ALA A 43 13.61 11.25 5.81
N PHE A 44 13.52 10.00 6.26
CA PHE A 44 12.26 9.32 6.56
C PHE A 44 11.61 9.97 7.79
N LEU A 45 10.34 10.31 7.70
CA LEU A 45 9.58 10.93 8.78
C LEU A 45 8.59 9.97 9.43
N ALA A 46 7.75 9.33 8.61
CA ALA A 46 6.75 8.38 9.07
C ALA A 46 6.35 7.43 7.94
N GLY A 47 5.81 6.27 8.31
CA GLY A 47 5.28 5.30 7.35
C GLY A 47 4.43 4.22 8.01
N LEU A 48 3.72 3.47 7.19
CA LEU A 48 2.90 2.34 7.62
C LEU A 48 2.89 1.23 6.58
N THR A 49 2.86 0.00 7.06
CA THR A 49 2.70 -1.19 6.22
C THR A 49 1.25 -1.62 6.18
N ALA A 50 0.72 -1.85 4.98
CA ALA A 50 -0.60 -2.38 4.72
C ALA A 50 -0.48 -3.69 3.92
N ILE A 51 -0.73 -4.83 4.56
CA ILE A 51 -0.77 -6.13 3.90
C ILE A 51 -2.10 -6.25 3.16
N ARG A 52 -2.08 -6.63 1.87
CA ARG A 52 -3.28 -6.81 1.07
C ARG A 52 -3.87 -8.19 1.32
N LEU A 53 -5.01 -8.26 2.03
CA LEU A 53 -5.70 -9.51 2.31
C LEU A 53 -6.61 -9.92 1.15
N TYR A 54 -7.34 -8.95 0.58
CA TYR A 54 -8.14 -9.13 -0.64
C TYR A 54 -7.74 -8.11 -1.69
N THR A 55 -7.80 -8.52 -2.95
CA THR A 55 -7.48 -7.68 -4.11
C THR A 55 -8.53 -7.86 -5.21
N ASP A 56 -8.70 -6.84 -6.05
CA ASP A 56 -9.54 -6.93 -7.23
C ASP A 56 -8.85 -6.30 -8.45
N PRO A 57 -8.50 -7.08 -9.50
CA PRO A 57 -8.63 -8.54 -9.64
C PRO A 57 -7.82 -9.34 -8.61
N PRO A 58 -8.21 -10.60 -8.33
CA PRO A 58 -7.48 -11.44 -7.40
C PRO A 58 -5.99 -11.53 -7.73
N GLN A 59 -5.14 -11.47 -6.69
CA GLN A 59 -3.66 -11.58 -6.73
C GLN A 59 -2.91 -10.42 -7.40
N THR A 60 -3.49 -9.72 -8.36
CA THR A 60 -2.79 -8.71 -9.18
C THR A 60 -3.36 -7.30 -9.04
N GLY A 61 -4.56 -7.18 -8.49
CA GLY A 61 -5.25 -5.90 -8.35
C GLY A 61 -4.85 -5.11 -7.11
N PRO A 62 -5.37 -3.88 -7.00
CA PRO A 62 -5.27 -3.09 -5.78
C PRO A 62 -5.94 -3.82 -4.60
N GLY A 63 -5.49 -3.50 -3.38
CA GLY A 63 -6.10 -4.02 -2.17
C GLY A 63 -7.53 -3.50 -2.00
N THR A 64 -8.43 -4.37 -1.57
CA THR A 64 -9.80 -4.02 -1.17
C THR A 64 -10.05 -4.26 0.31
N VAL A 65 -9.29 -5.19 0.91
CA VAL A 65 -9.16 -5.37 2.37
C VAL A 65 -7.68 -5.40 2.70
N VAL A 66 -7.27 -4.58 3.65
CA VAL A 66 -5.87 -4.48 4.07
C VAL A 66 -5.75 -4.69 5.57
N GLN A 67 -4.64 -5.23 6.00
CA GLN A 67 -4.25 -5.30 7.41
C GLN A 67 -3.09 -4.34 7.65
N LEU A 68 -3.29 -3.37 8.52
CA LEU A 68 -2.24 -2.48 9.00
C LEU A 68 -1.41 -3.23 10.02
N VAL A 69 -0.10 -3.26 9.83
CA VAL A 69 0.84 -4.01 10.67
C VAL A 69 2.12 -3.20 10.90
N ASP A 70 2.76 -3.42 12.04
CA ASP A 70 4.12 -2.93 12.25
C ASP A 70 5.13 -3.93 11.65
N ARG A 71 5.91 -3.48 10.67
CA ARG A 71 6.94 -4.26 9.97
C ARG A 71 8.23 -3.45 9.91
N PRO A 72 9.06 -3.52 10.97
CA PRO A 72 10.32 -2.77 11.05
C PRO A 72 11.29 -3.06 9.92
N ASP A 73 11.30 -4.29 9.40
CA ASP A 73 12.10 -4.69 8.25
C ASP A 73 11.67 -3.98 6.96
N VAL A 74 10.37 -3.92 6.67
CA VAL A 74 9.81 -3.17 5.53
C VAL A 74 10.12 -1.68 5.68
N THR A 75 9.94 -1.14 6.89
CA THR A 75 10.26 0.26 7.21
C THR A 75 11.74 0.57 6.94
N ALA A 76 12.65 -0.31 7.36
CA ALA A 76 14.08 -0.12 7.15
C ALA A 76 14.46 -0.09 5.66
N TYR A 77 13.88 -0.99 4.85
CA TYR A 77 14.11 -1.00 3.39
C TYR A 77 13.56 0.26 2.72
N ALA A 78 12.33 0.68 3.07
CA ALA A 78 11.74 1.88 2.51
C ALA A 78 12.51 3.15 2.91
N ALA A 79 12.92 3.27 4.18
CA ALA A 79 13.74 4.38 4.66
C ALA A 79 15.09 4.46 3.92
N LYS A 80 15.72 3.31 3.66
CA LYS A 80 16.96 3.27 2.88
C LYS A 80 16.76 3.73 1.43
N MET A 81 15.66 3.32 0.80
CA MET A 81 15.31 3.78 -0.55
C MET A 81 15.03 5.30 -0.58
N ILE A 82 14.32 5.81 0.42
CA ILE A 82 14.04 7.25 0.59
C ILE A 82 15.35 8.04 0.67
N GLU A 83 16.28 7.58 1.50
CA GLU A 83 17.61 8.19 1.67
C GLU A 83 18.39 8.22 0.35
N VAL A 84 18.53 7.05 -0.31
CA VAL A 84 19.32 6.91 -1.54
C VAL A 84 18.75 7.73 -2.70
N LEU A 85 17.42 7.79 -2.81
CA LEU A 85 16.74 8.53 -3.87
C LEU A 85 16.51 10.01 -3.54
N GLY A 86 16.80 10.45 -2.31
CA GLY A 86 16.60 11.83 -1.86
C GLY A 86 15.12 12.26 -1.88
N LEU A 87 14.18 11.34 -1.60
CA LEU A 87 12.76 11.61 -1.75
C LEU A 87 12.27 12.67 -0.76
N SER A 88 11.28 13.46 -1.22
CA SER A 88 10.56 14.42 -0.38
C SER A 88 9.07 14.36 -0.67
N GLY A 89 8.25 14.50 0.36
CA GLY A 89 6.80 14.38 0.28
C GLY A 89 6.32 12.95 0.48
N PHE A 90 5.20 12.63 -0.14
CA PHE A 90 4.61 11.29 -0.08
C PHE A 90 5.30 10.33 -1.05
N SER A 91 5.50 9.11 -0.60
CA SER A 91 5.93 8.00 -1.44
C SER A 91 5.21 6.71 -1.05
N SER A 92 5.11 5.80 -1.98
CA SER A 92 4.52 4.47 -1.77
C SER A 92 5.43 3.42 -2.38
N PHE A 93 5.63 2.33 -1.65
CA PHE A 93 6.45 1.20 -2.06
C PHE A 93 5.60 -0.06 -2.07
N ASP A 94 5.62 -0.78 -3.17
CA ASP A 94 4.98 -2.08 -3.25
C ASP A 94 6.00 -3.18 -2.95
N PHE A 95 5.65 -4.04 -2.01
CA PHE A 95 6.46 -5.18 -1.59
C PHE A 95 5.72 -6.50 -1.82
N LEU A 96 6.48 -7.57 -1.95
CA LEU A 96 6.02 -8.93 -1.83
C LEU A 96 6.71 -9.56 -0.62
N LEU A 97 5.93 -9.99 0.36
CA LEU A 97 6.44 -10.69 1.54
C LEU A 97 6.50 -12.18 1.21
N GLU A 98 7.70 -12.74 1.05
CA GLU A 98 7.90 -14.15 0.70
C GLU A 98 7.23 -15.07 1.73
N GLU A 99 6.46 -16.06 1.27
CA GLU A 99 5.63 -16.88 2.14
C GLU A 99 6.46 -17.71 3.14
N GLU A 100 7.62 -18.22 2.71
CA GLU A 100 8.44 -19.12 3.52
C GLU A 100 9.27 -18.37 4.56
N THR A 101 9.83 -17.22 4.21
CA THR A 101 10.81 -16.51 5.03
C THR A 101 10.28 -15.21 5.62
N GLY A 102 9.17 -14.70 5.08
CA GLY A 102 8.66 -13.36 5.38
C GLY A 102 9.52 -12.23 4.80
N THR A 103 10.56 -12.54 4.02
CA THR A 103 11.48 -11.56 3.44
C THR A 103 10.73 -10.60 2.52
N PRO A 104 10.84 -9.27 2.72
CA PRO A 104 10.21 -8.30 1.82
C PRO A 104 11.05 -8.09 0.56
N TYR A 105 10.45 -8.28 -0.59
CA TYR A 105 11.01 -7.95 -1.90
C TYR A 105 10.34 -6.69 -2.43
N LEU A 106 11.13 -5.64 -2.69
CA LEU A 106 10.63 -4.42 -3.31
C LEU A 106 10.27 -4.70 -4.77
N LEU A 107 9.04 -4.35 -5.14
CA LEU A 107 8.53 -4.47 -6.51
C LEU A 107 8.52 -3.13 -7.23
N GLU A 108 8.05 -2.07 -6.56
CA GLU A 108 7.84 -0.76 -7.16
C GLU A 108 8.00 0.35 -6.13
N CYS A 109 8.52 1.50 -6.58
CA CYS A 109 8.57 2.74 -5.82
C CYS A 109 7.78 3.83 -6.58
N ASN A 110 6.76 4.37 -5.95
CA ASN A 110 5.91 5.41 -6.50
C ASN A 110 6.08 6.70 -5.68
N PRO A 111 6.71 7.77 -6.21
CA PRO A 111 6.90 9.04 -5.50
C PRO A 111 5.60 9.87 -5.52
N ARG A 112 4.52 9.32 -4.99
CA ARG A 112 3.20 9.91 -4.90
C ARG A 112 2.41 9.35 -3.74
N ILE A 113 1.37 10.06 -3.34
CA ILE A 113 0.40 9.58 -2.36
C ILE A 113 -0.28 8.30 -2.88
N SER A 114 -0.48 7.34 -1.99
CA SER A 114 -1.28 6.14 -2.26
C SER A 114 -2.64 6.23 -1.57
N VAL A 115 -3.58 5.40 -2.02
CA VAL A 115 -4.93 5.32 -1.44
C VAL A 115 -4.89 4.98 0.06
N SER A 116 -3.88 4.21 0.50
CA SER A 116 -3.74 3.81 1.90
C SER A 116 -3.01 4.84 2.78
N SER A 117 -2.50 5.95 2.21
CA SER A 117 -1.66 6.88 2.97
C SER A 117 -2.41 7.63 4.09
N TYR A 118 -3.72 7.79 3.98
CA TYR A 118 -4.53 8.47 4.99
C TYR A 118 -5.10 7.54 6.07
N ILE A 119 -5.20 6.24 5.80
CA ILE A 119 -5.80 5.27 6.71
C ILE A 119 -5.07 5.25 8.05
N GLY A 120 -3.76 5.45 8.04
CA GLY A 120 -2.92 5.47 9.23
C GLY A 120 -3.32 6.50 10.27
N THR A 121 -3.99 7.59 9.88
CA THR A 121 -4.44 8.66 10.78
C THR A 121 -5.28 8.13 11.93
N HIS A 122 -6.12 7.13 11.68
CA HIS A 122 -6.98 6.52 12.69
C HIS A 122 -6.28 5.47 13.58
N PHE A 123 -5.05 5.08 13.21
CA PHE A 123 -4.34 3.94 13.82
C PHE A 123 -2.93 4.28 14.32
N GLY A 124 -2.62 5.58 14.48
CA GLY A 124 -1.36 6.04 15.08
C GLY A 124 -0.27 6.43 14.07
N ALA A 125 -0.57 6.46 12.75
CA ALA A 125 0.39 6.87 11.72
C ALA A 125 -0.20 7.98 10.82
N ASP A 126 -0.24 9.20 11.32
CA ASP A 126 -0.70 10.38 10.55
C ASP A 126 0.44 10.94 9.70
N LEU A 127 0.56 10.43 8.48
CA LEU A 127 1.61 10.83 7.53
C LEU A 127 1.54 12.31 7.18
N SER A 128 0.32 12.86 7.00
CA SER A 128 0.13 14.26 6.64
C SER A 128 0.61 15.20 7.74
N ARG A 129 0.29 14.86 8.99
CA ARG A 129 0.71 15.61 10.16
C ARG A 129 2.23 15.61 10.32
N GLU A 130 2.89 14.48 10.13
CA GLU A 130 4.35 14.39 10.27
C GLU A 130 5.06 15.18 9.16
N LEU A 131 4.56 15.14 7.93
CA LEU A 131 5.08 15.98 6.86
C LEU A 131 4.86 17.48 7.16
N TYR A 132 3.68 17.86 7.64
CA TYR A 132 3.38 19.25 8.02
C TYR A 132 4.32 19.77 9.11
N LYS A 133 4.56 18.99 10.18
CA LYS A 133 5.50 19.34 11.24
C LYS A 133 6.91 19.59 10.69
N ALA A 134 7.39 18.71 9.82
CA ALA A 134 8.71 18.85 9.21
C ALA A 134 8.82 20.13 8.36
N LEU A 135 7.79 20.43 7.54
CA LEU A 135 7.73 21.62 6.70
C LEU A 135 7.58 22.92 7.52
N ALA A 136 6.85 22.89 8.62
CA ALA A 136 6.67 24.03 9.52
C ALA A 136 7.94 24.37 10.34
N GLY A 137 9.01 23.60 10.19
CA GLY A 137 10.26 23.81 10.94
C GLY A 137 10.10 23.57 12.44
N SER A 138 9.11 22.78 12.82
CA SER A 138 8.91 22.37 14.21
C SER A 138 10.16 21.62 14.68
N ARG A 139 10.87 22.16 15.68
CA ARG A 139 12.17 21.63 16.17
C ARG A 139 12.08 20.23 16.79
N ASP A 140 10.91 19.64 16.75
CA ASP A 140 10.64 18.29 17.26
C ASP A 140 11.06 17.15 16.28
N THR A 141 11.79 17.52 15.19
CA THR A 141 12.27 16.56 14.17
C THR A 141 13.52 15.78 14.59
N GLY A 142 13.99 15.95 15.81
CA GLY A 142 15.25 15.35 16.29
C GLY A 142 15.14 13.91 16.84
N HIS A 143 13.96 13.44 17.12
CA HIS A 143 13.72 12.05 17.51
C HIS A 143 12.55 11.50 16.69
N PRO A 144 12.63 10.26 16.19
CA PRO A 144 11.42 9.57 15.79
C PRO A 144 10.46 9.73 16.97
N VAL A 145 9.37 10.52 16.79
CA VAL A 145 8.32 10.53 17.79
C VAL A 145 8.05 9.07 18.10
N PRO A 146 8.06 8.63 19.37
CA PRO A 146 7.62 7.30 19.68
C PRO A 146 6.21 7.21 19.10
N HIS A 147 6.10 6.60 17.92
CA HIS A 147 4.79 6.30 17.37
C HIS A 147 4.13 5.45 18.44
N GLU A 148 2.97 5.90 18.92
CA GLU A 148 2.11 4.93 19.57
C GLU A 148 2.14 3.71 18.64
N PRO A 149 2.43 2.51 19.15
CA PRO A 149 2.58 1.35 18.30
C PRO A 149 1.37 1.28 17.39
N LEU A 150 1.62 1.17 16.08
CA LEU A 150 0.55 1.08 15.09
C LEU A 150 -0.41 -0.03 15.57
N ARG A 151 -1.66 0.32 15.81
CA ARG A 151 -2.64 -0.67 16.23
C ARG A 151 -2.90 -1.56 15.02
N GLU A 152 -2.52 -2.81 15.10
CA GLU A 152 -2.85 -3.78 14.06
C GLU A 152 -4.36 -3.79 13.85
N GLN A 153 -4.78 -3.49 12.65
CA GLN A 153 -6.19 -3.36 12.31
C GLN A 153 -6.45 -3.83 10.88
N THR A 154 -7.50 -4.60 10.72
CA THR A 154 -8.02 -4.93 9.39
C THR A 154 -9.04 -3.89 8.96
N VAL A 155 -8.86 -3.39 7.74
CA VAL A 155 -9.69 -2.33 7.16
C VAL A 155 -10.23 -2.79 5.82
N ALA A 156 -11.54 -2.69 5.65
CA ALA A 156 -12.21 -2.85 4.36
C ALA A 156 -12.25 -1.48 3.68
N LEU A 157 -11.56 -1.36 2.54
CA LEU A 157 -11.49 -0.11 1.78
C LEU A 157 -12.82 0.17 1.08
N PHE A 158 -13.36 1.34 1.30
CA PHE A 158 -14.61 1.78 0.69
C PHE A 158 -14.32 2.77 -0.46
N PRO A 159 -14.96 2.64 -1.63
CA PRO A 159 -16.00 1.66 -1.99
C PRO A 159 -15.46 0.32 -2.54
N GLN A 160 -14.15 0.12 -2.58
CA GLN A 160 -13.48 -0.98 -3.30
C GLN A 160 -14.00 -2.36 -2.86
N GLU A 161 -14.06 -2.62 -1.54
CA GLU A 161 -14.52 -3.93 -1.06
C GLU A 161 -16.01 -4.15 -1.33
N TRP A 162 -16.80 -3.10 -1.24
CA TRP A 162 -18.22 -3.19 -1.60
C TRP A 162 -18.41 -3.54 -3.08
N LEU A 163 -17.66 -2.89 -3.97
CA LEU A 163 -17.72 -3.16 -5.41
C LEU A 163 -17.25 -4.57 -5.75
N ARG A 164 -16.19 -5.03 -5.09
CA ARG A 164 -15.69 -6.39 -5.25
C ARG A 164 -16.70 -7.44 -4.80
N SER A 165 -17.32 -7.25 -3.65
CA SER A 165 -18.28 -8.20 -3.07
C SER A 165 -19.18 -7.51 -2.04
N PRO A 166 -20.40 -7.12 -2.40
CA PRO A 166 -21.35 -6.50 -1.46
C PRO A 166 -21.74 -7.40 -0.26
N GLN A 167 -21.51 -8.70 -0.38
CA GLN A 167 -21.76 -9.69 0.67
C GLN A 167 -20.49 -10.08 1.44
N SER A 168 -19.38 -9.38 1.21
CA SER A 168 -18.11 -9.70 1.87
C SER A 168 -18.25 -9.71 3.39
N PRO A 169 -17.73 -10.75 4.06
CA PRO A 169 -17.66 -10.76 5.52
C PRO A 169 -16.87 -9.59 6.10
N ALA A 170 -15.86 -9.11 5.38
CA ALA A 170 -15.04 -7.99 5.80
C ALA A 170 -15.83 -6.71 6.03
N LEU A 171 -16.89 -6.47 5.24
CA LEU A 171 -17.80 -5.33 5.43
C LEU A 171 -18.61 -5.38 6.74
N ARG A 172 -18.61 -6.52 7.45
CA ARG A 172 -19.33 -6.71 8.70
C ARG A 172 -18.41 -6.87 9.91
N SER A 173 -17.16 -7.31 9.68
CA SER A 173 -16.23 -7.68 10.74
C SER A 173 -15.02 -6.77 10.86
N CYS A 174 -14.73 -5.96 9.84
CA CYS A 174 -13.60 -5.04 9.84
C CYS A 174 -14.06 -3.58 10.00
N VAL A 175 -13.10 -2.71 10.29
CA VAL A 175 -13.34 -1.27 10.13
C VAL A 175 -13.55 -0.98 8.64
N ILE A 176 -14.57 -0.20 8.32
CA ILE A 176 -14.83 0.27 6.96
C ILE A 176 -14.28 1.67 6.84
N ASP A 177 -13.40 1.86 5.86
CA ASP A 177 -12.83 3.15 5.51
C ASP A 177 -13.80 3.96 4.63
N ALA A 178 -14.90 4.39 5.24
CA ALA A 178 -15.88 5.25 4.58
C ALA A 178 -15.94 6.60 5.29
N PRO A 179 -16.17 7.71 4.57
CA PRO A 179 -16.25 9.06 5.13
C PRO A 179 -17.57 9.27 5.89
N TRP A 180 -17.69 8.61 7.05
CA TRP A 180 -18.92 8.66 7.86
C TRP A 180 -19.23 10.05 8.43
N ASP A 181 -18.20 10.88 8.58
CA ASP A 181 -18.25 12.26 9.07
C ASP A 181 -18.52 13.29 7.98
N ASP A 182 -18.49 12.86 6.68
CA ASP A 182 -18.79 13.71 5.52
C ASP A 182 -19.91 13.05 4.66
N PRO A 183 -21.18 13.33 4.96
CA PRO A 183 -22.32 12.76 4.21
C PRO A 183 -22.34 13.13 2.73
N GLU A 184 -21.81 14.30 2.35
CA GLU A 184 -21.76 14.74 0.96
C GLU A 184 -20.71 13.93 0.17
N LEU A 185 -19.52 13.77 0.74
CA LEU A 185 -18.47 12.93 0.17
C LEU A 185 -18.92 11.48 0.10
N PHE A 186 -19.55 10.95 1.15
CA PHE A 186 -20.11 9.60 1.15
C PHE A 186 -21.11 9.41 -0.01
N ALA A 187 -22.09 10.31 -0.14
CA ALA A 187 -23.10 10.25 -1.19
C ALA A 187 -22.47 10.37 -2.59
N ALA A 188 -21.48 11.27 -2.78
CA ALA A 188 -20.76 11.41 -4.03
C ALA A 188 -19.95 10.15 -4.38
N THR A 189 -19.30 9.53 -3.40
CA THR A 189 -18.53 8.29 -3.57
C THR A 189 -19.45 7.13 -3.98
N VAL A 190 -20.56 6.95 -3.29
CA VAL A 190 -21.56 5.90 -3.56
C VAL A 190 -22.14 6.06 -4.96
N LYS A 191 -22.50 7.29 -5.33
CA LYS A 191 -23.04 7.61 -6.66
C LYS A 191 -21.98 7.40 -7.75
N GLY A 192 -20.77 7.91 -7.55
CA GLY A 192 -19.65 7.76 -8.50
C GLY A 192 -19.22 6.31 -8.72
N ALA A 193 -19.35 5.47 -7.70
CA ALA A 193 -19.08 4.04 -7.76
C ALA A 193 -20.25 3.21 -8.35
N GLY A 194 -21.38 3.82 -8.68
CA GLY A 194 -22.56 3.11 -9.19
C GLY A 194 -23.25 2.21 -8.17
N ILE A 195 -22.98 2.41 -6.88
CA ILE A 195 -23.58 1.62 -5.78
C ILE A 195 -25.04 2.04 -5.53
N TRP A 196 -25.39 3.27 -5.86
CA TRP A 196 -26.72 3.83 -5.69
C TRP A 196 -27.41 3.98 -7.05
N PRO A 197 -28.68 3.56 -7.19
CA PRO A 197 -29.41 3.80 -8.42
C PRO A 197 -29.53 5.31 -8.70
N ALA A 198 -29.41 5.67 -9.98
CA ALA A 198 -29.48 7.04 -10.45
C ALA A 198 -30.87 7.65 -10.23
#